data_209a1b91995e0505eb887eb1268b7c90
#
_entry.id   209a1b91995e0505eb887eb1268b7c90
#
_cell.length_a   1.000
_cell.length_b   1.000
_cell.length_c   1.000
_cell.angle_alpha   90.00
_cell.angle_beta   90.00
_cell.angle_gamma   90.00
#
_symmetry.space_group_name_H-M   'P 1'
#
loop_
_entity.id
_entity.type
_entity.pdbx_description
1 polymer ?
#
loop_
_entity_poly.entity_id
_entity_poly.type
_entity_poly.pdbx_seq_one_letter_code
_entity_poly.pdbx_strand_id
1 'polypeptide(L)'
;GVLGMRKLFLLRGAPGSGKSSFITRHHLNPYAISRDQIRLLLADLTVYYQEDADVLHQVIPRHVTVRTEQMVDHLVEHKMEYGETVIVDGTHIVPSAIEHFKPWVDKYHYECFVVDLMQHTTLESLLKRNQTRMHYDWVKPEVVKQMYRSYEAHPEVPYWAHKVVPNQMDHALSQRETNLDRYAHVIAVPDMVDEEDFPHVHISNFYFSFNDKFTEKYGTYRNVVSIAKTEDEAVKQFKLPYFVFKFHHKHF
;
A
#
# COMPACT_ATOMS: atom_id res chain seq x y z
N GLY A 1 13.82 -11.19 11.27
CA GLY A 1 12.58 -11.88 11.33
C GLY A 1 11.71 -11.75 10.10
N VAL A 2 10.48 -11.91 10.31
CA VAL A 2 9.41 -11.84 9.29
C VAL A 2 9.22 -10.44 8.76
N LEU A 3 10.20 -9.65 8.92
CA LEU A 3 10.18 -8.20 8.85
C LEU A 3 9.99 -7.62 7.46
N GLY A 4 9.85 -8.33 6.46
CA GLY A 4 9.66 -7.72 5.17
C GLY A 4 8.21 -7.61 4.72
N MET A 5 7.25 -8.11 5.50
CA MET A 5 5.90 -8.35 4.99
C MET A 5 4.85 -7.33 5.43
N ARG A 6 5.04 -6.69 6.59
CA ARG A 6 4.12 -5.67 7.11
C ARG A 6 4.57 -4.29 6.68
N LYS A 7 4.26 -3.95 5.43
CA LYS A 7 4.67 -2.67 4.84
C LYS A 7 3.48 -1.86 4.37
N LEU A 8 3.49 -0.61 4.76
CA LEU A 8 2.59 0.42 4.26
C LEU A 8 3.38 1.34 3.32
N PHE A 9 2.92 1.45 2.08
CA PHE A 9 3.47 2.38 1.11
C PHE A 9 2.47 3.48 0.84
N LEU A 10 2.86 4.71 1.13
CA LEU A 10 2.09 5.90 0.81
C LEU A 10 2.75 6.60 -0.37
N LEU A 11 2.06 6.69 -1.50
CA LEU A 11 2.55 7.49 -2.62
C LEU A 11 2.36 8.96 -2.28
N ARG A 12 3.39 9.77 -2.51
CA ARG A 12 3.36 11.20 -2.24
C ARG A 12 3.62 11.99 -3.50
N GLY A 13 2.61 12.71 -3.97
CA GLY A 13 2.77 13.52 -5.17
C GLY A 13 1.49 14.22 -5.59
N ALA A 14 1.65 15.43 -6.12
CA ALA A 14 0.57 16.20 -6.73
C ALA A 14 0.13 15.55 -8.06
N PRO A 15 -1.04 15.92 -8.60
CA PRO A 15 -1.43 15.51 -9.94
C PRO A 15 -0.32 15.81 -10.96
N GLY A 16 0.00 14.86 -11.80
CA GLY A 16 1.09 14.98 -12.78
C GLY A 16 2.47 14.57 -12.27
N SER A 17 2.62 14.16 -11.02
CA SER A 17 3.91 13.73 -10.45
C SER A 17 4.35 12.33 -10.87
N GLY A 18 3.48 11.55 -11.51
CA GLY A 18 3.82 10.21 -12.00
C GLY A 18 3.35 9.06 -11.12
N LYS A 19 2.41 9.28 -10.19
CA LYS A 19 1.86 8.24 -9.32
C LYS A 19 1.26 7.08 -10.11
N SER A 20 0.39 7.37 -11.06
CA SER A 20 -0.25 6.34 -11.88
C SER A 20 0.76 5.55 -12.72
N SER A 21 1.75 6.24 -13.27
CA SER A 21 2.84 5.59 -14.02
C SER A 21 3.67 4.67 -13.13
N PHE A 22 3.95 5.09 -11.90
CA PHE A 22 4.64 4.27 -10.91
C PHE A 22 3.83 3.00 -10.60
N ILE A 23 2.54 3.14 -10.30
CA ILE A 23 1.64 2.02 -10.00
C ILE A 23 1.61 1.02 -11.16
N THR A 24 1.44 1.52 -12.39
CA THR A 24 1.38 0.67 -13.59
C THR A 24 2.69 -0.04 -13.85
N ARG A 25 3.82 0.67 -13.74
CA ARG A 25 5.16 0.11 -13.97
C ARG A 25 5.47 -1.04 -13.03
N HIS A 26 5.00 -0.97 -11.80
CA HIS A 26 5.23 -1.99 -10.78
C HIS A 26 4.10 -3.00 -10.65
N HIS A 27 3.14 -2.99 -11.57
CA HIS A 27 2.00 -3.91 -11.57
C HIS A 27 1.21 -3.88 -10.25
N LEU A 28 1.02 -2.69 -9.68
CA LEU A 28 0.36 -2.49 -8.39
C LEU A 28 -1.13 -2.15 -8.52
N ASN A 29 -1.64 -2.00 -9.74
CA ASN A 29 -3.04 -1.61 -9.97
C ASN A 29 -4.06 -2.45 -9.19
N PRO A 30 -3.94 -3.79 -9.12
CA PRO A 30 -4.92 -4.59 -8.36
C PRO A 30 -4.86 -4.36 -6.85
N TYR A 31 -3.75 -3.86 -6.34
CA TYR A 31 -3.50 -3.76 -4.90
C TYR A 31 -3.64 -2.35 -4.35
N ALA A 32 -3.52 -1.33 -5.20
CA ALA A 32 -3.51 0.07 -4.76
C ALA A 32 -4.90 0.51 -4.28
N ILE A 33 -4.94 1.03 -3.07
CA ILE A 33 -6.13 1.71 -2.54
C ILE A 33 -6.12 3.11 -3.11
N SER A 34 -6.94 3.36 -4.13
CA SER A 34 -6.99 4.62 -4.85
C SER A 34 -8.18 5.46 -4.40
N ARG A 35 -7.92 6.65 -3.88
CA ARG A 35 -8.97 7.60 -3.50
C ARG A 35 -9.84 7.99 -4.69
N ASP A 36 -9.24 8.20 -5.84
CA ASP A 36 -9.98 8.59 -7.04
C ASP A 36 -10.88 7.47 -7.55
N GLN A 37 -10.42 6.21 -7.50
CA GLN A 37 -11.27 5.06 -7.82
C GLN A 37 -12.44 4.94 -6.85
N ILE A 38 -12.21 5.14 -5.57
CA ILE A 38 -13.28 5.11 -4.56
C ILE A 38 -14.28 6.23 -4.80
N ARG A 39 -13.83 7.44 -5.14
CA ARG A 39 -14.72 8.55 -5.50
C ARG A 39 -15.64 8.19 -6.66
N LEU A 40 -15.10 7.55 -7.68
CA LEU A 40 -15.87 7.12 -8.85
C LEU A 40 -16.84 5.98 -8.54
N LEU A 41 -16.56 5.17 -7.54
CA LEU A 41 -17.50 4.16 -7.04
C LEU A 41 -18.65 4.79 -6.23
N LEU A 42 -18.43 5.97 -5.66
CA LEU A 42 -19.40 6.66 -4.81
C LEU A 42 -20.28 7.65 -5.57
N ALA A 43 -19.78 8.22 -6.66
CA ALA A 43 -20.51 9.24 -7.41
C ALA A 43 -20.07 9.31 -8.86
N ASP A 44 -20.96 9.79 -9.71
CA ASP A 44 -20.65 10.02 -11.11
C ASP A 44 -19.70 11.20 -11.30
N LEU A 45 -19.08 11.26 -12.48
CA LEU A 45 -18.26 12.40 -12.88
C LEU A 45 -19.08 13.69 -12.83
N THR A 46 -18.43 14.77 -12.43
CA THR A 46 -18.97 16.11 -12.46
C THR A 46 -18.34 16.92 -13.58
N VAL A 47 -18.87 18.12 -13.83
CA VAL A 47 -18.40 19.00 -14.88
C VAL A 47 -17.79 20.24 -14.23
N TYR A 48 -16.64 20.64 -14.75
CA TYR A 48 -15.99 21.89 -14.40
C TYR A 48 -15.72 22.72 -15.65
N TYR A 49 -16.18 23.97 -15.66
CA TYR A 49 -15.89 24.91 -16.73
C TYR A 49 -14.66 25.73 -16.39
N GLN A 50 -13.60 25.57 -17.19
CA GLN A 50 -12.39 26.36 -17.10
C GLN A 50 -12.56 27.62 -17.95
N GLU A 51 -12.84 28.74 -17.29
CA GLU A 51 -13.24 29.97 -17.94
C GLU A 51 -12.14 30.59 -18.82
N ASP A 52 -10.91 30.63 -18.32
CA ASP A 52 -9.76 31.19 -19.02
C ASP A 52 -9.36 30.43 -20.30
N ALA A 53 -9.69 29.17 -20.38
CA ALA A 53 -9.43 28.30 -21.52
C ALA A 53 -10.70 28.01 -22.35
N ASP A 54 -11.87 28.41 -21.87
CA ASP A 54 -13.18 28.11 -22.46
C ASP A 54 -13.37 26.62 -22.76
N VAL A 55 -13.09 25.78 -21.73
CA VAL A 55 -13.16 24.32 -21.83
C VAL A 55 -14.00 23.74 -20.72
N LEU A 56 -14.89 22.81 -21.07
CA LEU A 56 -15.59 21.96 -20.12
C LEU A 56 -14.77 20.70 -19.85
N HIS A 57 -14.49 20.46 -18.58
CA HIS A 57 -13.83 19.23 -18.15
C HIS A 57 -14.82 18.34 -17.43
N GLN A 58 -14.78 17.04 -17.71
CA GLN A 58 -15.32 16.04 -16.80
C GLN A 58 -14.28 15.79 -15.72
N VAL A 59 -14.69 15.84 -14.46
CA VAL A 59 -13.77 15.74 -13.34
C VAL A 59 -14.30 14.76 -12.28
N ILE A 60 -13.36 14.19 -11.54
CA ILE A 60 -13.69 13.32 -10.41
C ILE A 60 -14.40 14.13 -9.33
N PRO A 61 -15.53 13.62 -8.79
CA PRO A 61 -16.30 14.35 -7.78
C PRO A 61 -15.52 14.52 -6.47
N ARG A 62 -15.63 15.72 -5.86
CA ARG A 62 -14.98 16.03 -4.58
C ARG A 62 -15.95 16.10 -3.40
N HIS A 63 -17.26 16.14 -3.66
CA HIS A 63 -18.28 16.20 -2.61
C HIS A 63 -18.40 14.92 -1.77
N VAL A 64 -17.80 13.81 -2.21
CA VAL A 64 -17.78 12.52 -1.50
C VAL A 64 -16.51 12.30 -0.70
N THR A 65 -15.73 13.36 -0.42
CA THR A 65 -14.41 13.24 0.23
C THR A 65 -14.48 12.57 1.60
N VAL A 66 -15.45 12.92 2.44
CA VAL A 66 -15.58 12.33 3.79
C VAL A 66 -15.79 10.82 3.71
N ARG A 67 -16.74 10.38 2.86
CA ARG A 67 -17.00 8.95 2.69
C ARG A 67 -15.81 8.23 2.07
N THR A 68 -15.13 8.87 1.14
CA THR A 68 -13.91 8.33 0.51
C THR A 68 -12.85 8.03 1.56
N GLU A 69 -12.57 8.99 2.45
CA GLU A 69 -11.56 8.80 3.50
C GLU A 69 -11.97 7.70 4.49
N GLN A 70 -13.24 7.60 4.83
CA GLN A 70 -13.75 6.51 5.67
C GLN A 70 -13.50 5.14 5.02
N MET A 71 -13.73 5.03 3.72
CA MET A 71 -13.51 3.78 2.99
C MET A 71 -12.02 3.45 2.85
N VAL A 72 -11.17 4.44 2.62
CA VAL A 72 -9.72 4.25 2.62
C VAL A 72 -9.26 3.69 3.96
N ASP A 73 -9.68 4.31 5.05
CA ASP A 73 -9.33 3.91 6.42
C ASP A 73 -9.78 2.49 6.72
N HIS A 74 -11.00 2.14 6.31
CA HIS A 74 -11.53 0.79 6.49
C HIS A 74 -10.70 -0.25 5.73
N LEU A 75 -10.36 0.02 4.47
CA LEU A 75 -9.55 -0.89 3.66
C LEU A 75 -8.12 -1.02 4.19
N VAL A 76 -7.52 0.08 4.63
CA VAL A 76 -6.18 0.06 5.25
C VAL A 76 -6.18 -0.81 6.49
N GLU A 77 -7.11 -0.56 7.42
CA GLU A 77 -7.19 -1.33 8.66
C GLU A 77 -7.46 -2.80 8.39
N HIS A 78 -8.39 -3.13 7.50
CA HIS A 78 -8.69 -4.51 7.12
C HIS A 78 -7.43 -5.23 6.60
N LYS A 79 -6.70 -4.61 5.70
CA LYS A 79 -5.47 -5.20 5.17
C LYS A 79 -4.41 -5.37 6.25
N MET A 80 -4.28 -4.40 7.16
CA MET A 80 -3.32 -4.47 8.25
C MET A 80 -3.64 -5.54 9.29
N GLU A 81 -4.92 -5.80 9.54
CA GLU A 81 -5.34 -6.91 10.41
C GLU A 81 -4.79 -8.25 9.94
N TYR A 82 -4.71 -8.43 8.63
CA TYR A 82 -4.19 -9.66 8.01
C TYR A 82 -2.73 -9.57 7.61
N GLY A 83 -2.05 -8.45 7.92
CA GLY A 83 -0.64 -8.26 7.61
C GLY A 83 -0.29 -8.18 6.14
N GLU A 84 -1.25 -7.80 5.33
CA GLU A 84 -1.05 -7.63 3.90
C GLU A 84 -0.19 -6.39 3.59
N THR A 85 0.47 -6.39 2.44
CA THR A 85 1.12 -5.16 1.95
C THR A 85 0.05 -4.14 1.60
N VAL A 86 0.17 -2.94 2.14
CA VAL A 86 -0.78 -1.85 1.94
C VAL A 86 -0.15 -0.78 1.07
N ILE A 87 -0.82 -0.43 -0.01
CA ILE A 87 -0.40 0.65 -0.91
C ILE A 87 -1.56 1.64 -1.02
N VAL A 88 -1.33 2.89 -0.65
CA VAL A 88 -2.35 3.94 -0.74
C VAL A 88 -1.93 4.96 -1.79
N ASP A 89 -2.76 5.08 -2.80
CA ASP A 89 -2.63 6.09 -3.86
C ASP A 89 -3.39 7.34 -3.44
N GLY A 90 -2.65 8.35 -3.13
CA GLY A 90 -3.14 9.66 -2.75
C GLY A 90 -2.04 10.71 -2.87
N THR A 91 -2.34 11.94 -2.56
CA THR A 91 -1.35 13.01 -2.67
C THR A 91 -0.38 13.05 -1.50
N HIS A 92 -0.87 12.85 -0.27
CA HIS A 92 -0.08 12.81 0.98
C HIS A 92 0.96 13.95 1.06
N ILE A 93 0.56 15.14 0.61
CA ILE A 93 1.46 16.28 0.41
C ILE A 93 1.97 16.84 1.74
N VAL A 94 1.09 16.95 2.73
CA VAL A 94 1.44 17.53 4.03
C VAL A 94 1.74 16.42 5.03
N PRO A 95 2.67 16.65 5.99
CA PRO A 95 3.02 15.64 7.00
C PRO A 95 1.82 15.12 7.79
N SER A 96 0.81 15.94 8.06
CA SER A 96 -0.41 15.52 8.77
C SER A 96 -1.19 14.43 8.03
N ALA A 97 -1.16 14.41 6.70
CA ALA A 97 -1.79 13.37 5.90
C ALA A 97 -1.10 12.02 6.07
N ILE A 98 0.18 12.02 6.37
CA ILE A 98 0.97 10.82 6.66
C ILE A 98 0.76 10.41 8.12
N GLU A 99 0.79 11.35 9.06
CA GLU A 99 0.55 11.12 10.49
C GLU A 99 -0.82 10.47 10.76
N HIS A 100 -1.78 10.67 9.89
CA HIS A 100 -3.09 10.05 9.96
C HIS A 100 -3.02 8.52 10.10
N PHE A 101 -2.02 7.88 9.50
CA PHE A 101 -1.87 6.43 9.50
C PHE A 101 -1.14 5.87 10.73
N LYS A 102 -0.54 6.73 11.55
CA LYS A 102 0.27 6.30 12.69
C LYS A 102 -0.45 5.36 13.65
N PRO A 103 -1.73 5.59 14.04
CA PRO A 103 -2.43 4.69 14.96
C PRO A 103 -2.48 3.24 14.46
N TRP A 104 -2.71 3.03 13.17
CA TRP A 104 -2.73 1.69 12.59
C TRP A 104 -1.32 1.10 12.43
N VAL A 105 -0.36 1.92 12.04
CA VAL A 105 1.05 1.52 11.95
C VAL A 105 1.54 0.99 13.29
N ASP A 106 1.23 1.68 14.37
CA ASP A 106 1.59 1.26 15.73
C ASP A 106 0.81 0.01 16.17
N LYS A 107 -0.51 0.00 15.97
CA LYS A 107 -1.39 -1.10 16.38
C LYS A 107 -1.02 -2.42 15.73
N TYR A 108 -0.72 -2.40 14.43
CA TYR A 108 -0.47 -3.59 13.63
C TYR A 108 1.00 -3.84 13.34
N HIS A 109 1.90 -3.04 13.92
CA HIS A 109 3.35 -3.18 13.78
C HIS A 109 3.83 -3.10 12.33
N TYR A 110 3.33 -2.13 11.59
CA TYR A 110 3.74 -1.88 10.22
C TYR A 110 4.96 -0.99 10.13
N GLU A 111 5.70 -1.15 9.05
CA GLU A 111 6.76 -0.23 8.63
C GLU A 111 6.19 0.64 7.51
N CYS A 112 6.29 1.96 7.67
CA CYS A 112 5.73 2.92 6.71
C CYS A 112 6.81 3.49 5.80
N PHE A 113 6.55 3.43 4.50
CA PHE A 113 7.38 4.01 3.46
C PHE A 113 6.59 5.06 2.71
N VAL A 114 7.12 6.28 2.64
CA VAL A 114 6.55 7.34 1.83
C VAL A 114 7.34 7.43 0.54
N VAL A 115 6.72 7.03 -0.56
CA VAL A 115 7.32 7.07 -1.89
C VAL A 115 7.15 8.49 -2.42
N ASP A 116 8.21 9.27 -2.36
CA ASP A 116 8.20 10.69 -2.72
C ASP A 116 8.46 10.88 -4.21
N LEU A 117 7.43 11.26 -4.94
CA LEU A 117 7.47 11.55 -6.37
C LEU A 117 7.68 13.05 -6.66
N MET A 118 7.83 13.86 -5.62
CA MET A 118 7.94 15.32 -5.74
C MET A 118 9.36 15.84 -5.68
N GLN A 119 10.30 15.08 -5.14
CA GLN A 119 11.64 15.56 -4.78
C GLN A 119 12.39 16.24 -5.93
N HIS A 120 12.24 15.74 -7.15
CA HIS A 120 12.90 16.28 -8.33
C HIS A 120 11.92 16.84 -9.35
N THR A 121 10.69 17.08 -8.94
CA THR A 121 9.62 17.57 -9.80
C THR A 121 9.53 19.09 -9.70
N THR A 122 9.36 19.77 -10.83
CA THR A 122 9.15 21.21 -10.90
C THR A 122 7.66 21.52 -11.05
N LEU A 123 7.24 22.71 -10.60
CA LEU A 123 5.88 23.17 -10.80
C LEU A 123 5.52 23.23 -12.29
N GLU A 124 6.43 23.72 -13.13
CA GLU A 124 6.24 23.78 -14.57
C GLU A 124 5.95 22.40 -15.17
N SER A 125 6.72 21.38 -14.77
CA SER A 125 6.52 20.00 -15.20
C SER A 125 5.16 19.45 -14.79
N LEU A 126 4.73 19.71 -13.55
CA LEU A 126 3.43 19.28 -13.04
C LEU A 126 2.29 19.90 -13.83
N LEU A 127 2.34 21.21 -14.04
CA LEU A 127 1.30 21.93 -14.78
C LEU A 127 1.22 21.46 -16.24
N LYS A 128 2.36 21.25 -16.88
CA LYS A 128 2.43 20.76 -18.26
C LYS A 128 1.80 19.35 -18.36
N ARG A 129 2.16 18.46 -17.47
CA ARG A 129 1.59 17.10 -17.45
C ARG A 129 0.10 17.10 -17.15
N ASN A 130 -0.35 17.97 -16.24
CA ASN A 130 -1.77 18.10 -15.92
C ASN A 130 -2.60 18.55 -17.13
N GLN A 131 -2.08 19.44 -17.97
CA GLN A 131 -2.75 19.89 -19.20
C GLN A 131 -2.98 18.75 -20.19
N THR A 132 -2.09 17.77 -20.23
CA THR A 132 -2.14 16.64 -21.16
C THR A 132 -2.80 15.40 -20.56
N ARG A 133 -3.27 15.46 -19.32
CA ARG A 133 -3.98 14.34 -18.70
C ARG A 133 -5.27 14.06 -19.44
N MET A 134 -5.50 12.76 -19.67
CA MET A 134 -6.66 12.30 -20.42
C MET A 134 -7.90 12.16 -19.53
N HIS A 135 -9.06 12.30 -20.15
CA HIS A 135 -10.37 12.10 -19.53
C HIS A 135 -10.57 12.98 -18.30
N TYR A 136 -11.02 12.36 -17.20
CA TYR A 136 -11.37 13.02 -15.95
C TYR A 136 -10.20 13.25 -14.98
N ASP A 137 -8.97 12.90 -15.38
CA ASP A 137 -7.79 13.02 -14.51
C ASP A 137 -7.27 14.45 -14.37
N TRP A 138 -7.74 15.35 -15.21
CA TRP A 138 -7.38 16.77 -15.15
C TRP A 138 -7.84 17.39 -13.82
N VAL A 139 -6.99 18.22 -13.25
CA VAL A 139 -7.23 18.94 -12.01
C VAL A 139 -7.02 20.43 -12.24
N LYS A 140 -7.77 21.27 -11.52
CA LYS A 140 -7.57 22.72 -11.55
C LYS A 140 -6.11 23.10 -11.34
N PRO A 141 -5.50 23.95 -12.20
CA PRO A 141 -4.10 24.37 -12.04
C PRO A 141 -3.78 24.97 -10.67
N GLU A 142 -4.73 25.71 -10.07
CA GLU A 142 -4.55 26.31 -8.74
C GLU A 142 -4.35 25.25 -7.65
N VAL A 143 -5.03 24.13 -7.76
CA VAL A 143 -4.88 23.01 -6.83
C VAL A 143 -3.47 22.40 -6.95
N VAL A 144 -2.98 22.22 -8.16
CA VAL A 144 -1.61 21.72 -8.40
C VAL A 144 -0.58 22.69 -7.82
N LYS A 145 -0.75 23.99 -8.06
CA LYS A 145 0.13 25.04 -7.51
C LYS A 145 0.15 25.03 -5.99
N GLN A 146 -1.02 24.93 -5.38
CA GLN A 146 -1.14 24.89 -3.93
C GLN A 146 -0.45 23.67 -3.33
N MET A 147 -0.62 22.50 -3.92
CA MET A 147 0.04 21.28 -3.49
C MET A 147 1.55 21.38 -3.60
N TYR A 148 2.05 21.93 -4.69
CA TYR A 148 3.48 22.15 -4.87
C TYR A 148 4.06 23.08 -3.81
N ARG A 149 3.41 24.18 -3.52
CA ARG A 149 3.83 25.13 -2.47
C ARG A 149 3.79 24.48 -1.08
N SER A 150 2.77 23.70 -0.80
CA SER A 150 2.66 22.96 0.47
C SER A 150 3.79 21.96 0.62
N TYR A 151 4.16 21.26 -0.45
CA TYR A 151 5.30 20.35 -0.44
C TYR A 151 6.62 21.10 -0.21
N GLU A 152 6.85 22.20 -0.91
CA GLU A 152 8.07 23.00 -0.72
C GLU A 152 8.22 23.52 0.71
N ALA A 153 7.10 23.89 1.33
CA ALA A 153 7.10 24.37 2.71
C ALA A 153 7.39 23.22 3.72
N HIS A 154 6.93 22.02 3.43
CA HIS A 154 7.02 20.86 4.33
C HIS A 154 7.34 19.58 3.56
N PRO A 155 8.58 19.44 3.00
CA PRO A 155 8.98 18.25 2.25
C PRO A 155 9.31 17.05 3.14
N GLU A 156 9.45 17.26 4.44
CA GLU A 156 9.80 16.23 5.41
C GLU A 156 8.69 15.19 5.57
N VAL A 157 9.06 14.03 6.06
CA VAL A 157 8.13 13.00 6.52
C VAL A 157 8.23 12.86 8.05
N PRO A 158 7.19 12.33 8.71
CA PRO A 158 7.29 12.03 10.13
C PRO A 158 8.47 11.11 10.45
N TYR A 159 9.06 11.27 11.64
CA TYR A 159 10.26 10.52 12.04
C TYR A 159 10.10 9.00 12.04
N TRP A 160 8.86 8.52 12.21
CA TRP A 160 8.52 7.10 12.23
C TRP A 160 8.34 6.49 10.83
N ALA A 161 8.34 7.31 9.77
CA ALA A 161 8.18 6.89 8.39
C ALA A 161 9.51 7.04 7.62
N HIS A 162 9.70 6.17 6.64
CA HIS A 162 10.87 6.22 5.76
C HIS A 162 10.51 6.96 4.47
N LYS A 163 11.25 8.00 4.16
CA LYS A 163 11.14 8.65 2.85
C LYS A 163 11.99 7.89 1.85
N VAL A 164 11.38 7.44 0.76
CA VAL A 164 12.07 6.72 -0.31
C VAL A 164 11.79 7.38 -1.65
N VAL A 165 12.71 7.26 -2.57
CA VAL A 165 12.53 7.69 -3.95
C VAL A 165 12.15 6.48 -4.83
N PRO A 166 11.54 6.69 -6.01
CA PRO A 166 11.02 5.58 -6.83
C PRO A 166 11.99 4.44 -7.11
N ASN A 167 13.26 4.74 -7.39
CA ASN A 167 14.26 3.72 -7.67
C ASN A 167 14.63 2.87 -6.44
N GLN A 168 14.57 3.41 -5.24
CA GLN A 168 14.74 2.65 -3.99
C GLN A 168 13.54 1.72 -3.77
N MET A 169 12.35 2.18 -4.15
CA MET A 169 11.15 1.36 -4.10
C MET A 169 11.24 0.18 -5.08
N ASP A 170 11.80 0.40 -6.27
CA ASP A 170 12.04 -0.65 -7.24
C ASP A 170 12.84 -1.81 -6.64
N HIS A 171 13.88 -1.47 -5.89
CA HIS A 171 14.70 -2.47 -5.20
C HIS A 171 13.92 -3.21 -4.12
N ALA A 172 13.14 -2.52 -3.32
CA ALA A 172 12.34 -3.14 -2.25
C ALA A 172 11.28 -4.09 -2.81
N LEU A 173 10.66 -3.76 -3.93
CA LEU A 173 9.67 -4.62 -4.60
C LEU A 173 10.33 -5.83 -5.26
N SER A 174 11.45 -5.64 -5.95
CA SER A 174 12.17 -6.75 -6.59
C SER A 174 12.77 -7.71 -5.58
N GLN A 175 13.17 -7.24 -4.41
CA GLN A 175 13.60 -8.13 -3.31
C GLN A 175 12.48 -9.06 -2.84
N ARG A 176 11.25 -8.55 -2.80
CA ARG A 176 10.09 -9.37 -2.46
C ARG A 176 9.93 -10.53 -3.46
N GLU A 177 9.94 -10.24 -4.75
CA GLU A 177 9.84 -11.26 -5.80
C GLU A 177 11.00 -12.24 -5.74
N THR A 178 12.22 -11.73 -5.60
CA THR A 178 13.42 -12.56 -5.53
C THR A 178 13.38 -13.52 -4.33
N ASN A 179 12.86 -13.08 -3.19
CA ASN A 179 12.71 -13.96 -2.03
C ASN A 179 11.74 -15.11 -2.31
N LEU A 180 10.67 -14.83 -3.03
CA LEU A 180 9.69 -15.85 -3.41
C LEU A 180 10.27 -16.90 -4.35
N ASP A 181 11.14 -16.48 -5.26
CA ASP A 181 11.82 -17.39 -6.20
C ASP A 181 12.92 -18.24 -5.52
N ARG A 182 13.49 -17.73 -4.44
CA ARG A 182 14.62 -18.37 -3.75
C ARG A 182 14.23 -19.45 -2.77
N TYR A 183 13.10 -19.31 -2.11
CA TYR A 183 12.78 -20.14 -0.94
C TYR A 183 11.67 -21.14 -1.26
N ALA A 184 11.88 -22.38 -0.81
CA ALA A 184 10.75 -23.24 -0.52
C ALA A 184 9.92 -22.53 0.56
N HIS A 185 8.62 -22.52 0.40
CA HIS A 185 7.75 -21.89 1.39
C HIS A 185 7.63 -22.82 2.58
N VAL A 186 8.30 -22.46 3.64
CA VAL A 186 8.23 -23.16 4.91
C VAL A 186 7.43 -22.29 5.87
N ILE A 187 6.33 -22.80 6.32
CA ILE A 187 5.44 -22.10 7.24
C ILE A 187 5.43 -22.84 8.55
N ALA A 188 5.77 -22.13 9.62
CA ALA A 188 5.78 -22.68 10.96
C ALA A 188 4.49 -22.33 11.68
N VAL A 189 3.84 -23.30 12.25
CA VAL A 189 2.66 -23.15 13.10
C VAL A 189 2.94 -23.72 14.48
N PRO A 190 2.26 -23.26 15.55
CA PRO A 190 2.45 -23.80 16.88
C PRO A 190 2.17 -25.30 16.91
N ASP A 191 2.97 -26.06 17.64
CA ASP A 191 2.80 -27.51 17.77
C ASP A 191 1.54 -27.91 18.57
N MET A 192 0.95 -26.96 19.27
CA MET A 192 -0.30 -27.15 19.98
C MET A 192 -1.56 -26.89 19.14
N VAL A 193 -1.40 -26.70 17.84
CA VAL A 193 -2.52 -26.55 16.90
C VAL A 193 -3.23 -27.91 16.80
N ASP A 194 -4.55 -27.90 16.97
CA ASP A 194 -5.36 -29.10 16.83
C ASP A 194 -5.41 -29.56 15.36
N GLU A 195 -5.39 -30.88 15.15
CA GLU A 195 -5.41 -31.45 13.78
C GLU A 195 -6.61 -31.00 12.98
N GLU A 196 -7.76 -30.75 13.61
CA GLU A 196 -8.98 -30.27 12.98
C GLU A 196 -8.83 -28.86 12.38
N ASP A 197 -7.85 -28.07 12.85
CA ASP A 197 -7.60 -26.73 12.36
C ASP A 197 -6.87 -26.73 11.00
N PHE A 198 -6.13 -27.80 10.69
CA PHE A 198 -5.35 -27.90 9.47
C PHE A 198 -6.18 -27.94 8.18
N PRO A 199 -7.31 -28.63 8.11
CA PRO A 199 -8.12 -28.66 6.89
C PRO A 199 -8.64 -27.28 6.46
N HIS A 200 -8.60 -26.30 7.34
CA HIS A 200 -9.09 -24.96 7.11
C HIS A 200 -7.99 -23.95 6.74
N VAL A 201 -6.76 -24.43 6.59
CA VAL A 201 -5.64 -23.59 6.16
C VAL A 201 -5.71 -23.36 4.65
N HIS A 202 -5.64 -22.10 4.25
CA HIS A 202 -5.57 -21.70 2.86
C HIS A 202 -4.20 -21.10 2.57
N ILE A 203 -3.76 -21.28 1.33
CA ILE A 203 -2.54 -20.66 0.85
C ILE A 203 -2.93 -19.61 -0.20
N SER A 204 -2.52 -18.38 0.04
CA SER A 204 -2.81 -17.27 -0.87
C SER A 204 -1.64 -16.29 -0.86
N ASN A 205 -1.10 -15.97 -2.01
CA ASN A 205 -0.05 -14.98 -2.17
C ASN A 205 1.08 -15.08 -1.13
N PHE A 206 1.56 -16.30 -0.86
CA PHE A 206 2.65 -16.55 0.08
C PHE A 206 2.27 -16.44 1.57
N TYR A 207 0.99 -16.36 1.86
CA TYR A 207 0.48 -16.35 3.22
C TYR A 207 -0.45 -17.53 3.45
N PHE A 208 -0.57 -17.93 4.70
CA PHE A 208 -1.63 -18.83 5.12
C PHE A 208 -2.84 -18.03 5.58
N SER A 209 -3.99 -18.44 5.12
CA SER A 209 -5.27 -18.06 5.68
C SER A 209 -5.75 -19.17 6.59
N PHE A 210 -6.07 -18.84 7.82
CA PHE A 210 -6.62 -19.79 8.77
C PHE A 210 -8.11 -19.50 8.95
N ASN A 211 -8.86 -20.49 9.43
CA ASN A 211 -10.23 -20.27 9.81
C ASN A 211 -10.35 -19.37 11.04
N ASP A 212 -11.57 -18.89 11.33
CA ASP A 212 -11.79 -17.96 12.44
C ASP A 212 -11.36 -18.54 13.80
N LYS A 213 -11.61 -19.83 14.04
CA LYS A 213 -11.18 -20.51 15.25
C LYS A 213 -9.66 -20.48 15.43
N PHE A 214 -8.92 -20.69 14.35
CA PHE A 214 -7.46 -20.65 14.40
C PHE A 214 -6.99 -19.23 14.74
N THR A 215 -7.54 -18.24 14.07
CA THR A 215 -7.20 -16.82 14.28
C THR A 215 -7.54 -16.38 15.70
N GLU A 216 -8.68 -16.78 16.25
CA GLU A 216 -9.08 -16.48 17.62
C GLU A 216 -8.14 -17.09 18.65
N LYS A 217 -7.73 -18.34 18.44
CA LYS A 217 -6.88 -19.10 19.37
C LYS A 217 -5.41 -18.66 19.33
N TYR A 218 -4.88 -18.41 18.14
CA TYR A 218 -3.45 -18.18 17.92
C TYR A 218 -3.11 -16.77 17.40
N GLY A 219 -4.10 -15.94 17.17
CA GLY A 219 -3.95 -14.64 16.56
C GLY A 219 -3.85 -14.69 15.04
N THR A 220 -3.56 -13.56 14.43
CA THR A 220 -3.46 -13.45 12.98
C THR A 220 -2.08 -13.86 12.51
N TYR A 221 -1.93 -15.11 12.08
CA TYR A 221 -0.65 -15.68 11.69
C TYR A 221 -0.26 -15.52 10.23
N ARG A 222 -1.13 -14.97 9.42
CA ARG A 222 -0.97 -14.84 7.99
C ARG A 222 0.36 -14.21 7.56
N ASN A 223 0.81 -13.26 8.33
CA ASN A 223 2.02 -12.47 8.04
C ASN A 223 3.15 -12.68 9.03
N VAL A 224 2.95 -13.45 10.08
CA VAL A 224 4.02 -13.89 10.97
C VAL A 224 4.59 -15.22 10.56
N VAL A 225 4.02 -15.80 9.54
CA VAL A 225 4.51 -17.03 8.96
C VAL A 225 5.90 -16.80 8.39
N SER A 226 6.82 -17.66 8.72
CA SER A 226 8.17 -17.59 8.19
C SER A 226 8.24 -18.19 6.79
N ILE A 227 8.90 -17.49 5.89
CA ILE A 227 9.33 -18.05 4.62
C ILE A 227 10.83 -18.28 4.73
N ALA A 228 11.23 -19.54 4.71
CA ALA A 228 12.62 -19.92 4.90
C ALA A 228 13.01 -21.07 3.97
N LYS A 229 14.31 -21.24 3.75
CA LYS A 229 14.83 -22.33 2.91
C LYS A 229 14.70 -23.69 3.58
N THR A 230 14.82 -23.72 4.91
CA THR A 230 14.86 -24.95 5.70
C THR A 230 13.97 -24.84 6.93
N GLU A 231 13.63 -26.00 7.49
CA GLU A 231 12.91 -26.07 8.77
C GLU A 231 13.68 -25.42 9.90
N ASP A 232 14.99 -25.62 9.94
CA ASP A 232 15.84 -25.05 10.98
C ASP A 232 15.82 -23.52 10.98
N GLU A 233 15.81 -22.91 9.80
CA GLU A 233 15.69 -21.45 9.67
C GLU A 233 14.33 -20.96 10.19
N ALA A 234 13.24 -21.66 9.84
CA ALA A 234 11.91 -21.31 10.29
C ALA A 234 11.79 -21.45 11.82
N VAL A 235 12.31 -22.53 12.39
CA VAL A 235 12.32 -22.77 13.84
C VAL A 235 13.10 -21.66 14.57
N LYS A 236 14.26 -21.28 14.07
CA LYS A 236 15.07 -20.21 14.65
C LYS A 236 14.36 -18.86 14.68
N GLN A 237 13.56 -18.55 13.66
CA GLN A 237 12.83 -17.29 13.60
C GLN A 237 11.76 -17.17 14.68
N PHE A 238 11.05 -18.25 14.95
CA PHE A 238 9.93 -18.23 15.90
C PHE A 238 10.35 -18.50 17.34
N LYS A 239 11.42 -19.26 17.55
CA LYS A 239 11.90 -19.65 18.90
C LYS A 239 10.86 -20.36 19.74
N LEU A 240 9.93 -21.07 19.11
CA LEU A 240 8.85 -21.82 19.72
C LEU A 240 8.75 -23.20 19.08
N PRO A 241 8.27 -24.23 19.80
CA PRO A 241 7.95 -25.51 19.17
C PRO A 241 6.73 -25.35 18.26
N TYR A 242 6.81 -25.90 17.05
CA TYR A 242 5.73 -25.83 16.07
C TYR A 242 5.91 -26.84 14.95
N PHE A 243 4.83 -27.04 14.20
CA PHE A 243 4.86 -27.77 12.95
C PHE A 243 5.40 -26.92 11.82
N VAL A 244 6.01 -27.57 10.83
CA VAL A 244 6.53 -26.90 9.64
C VAL A 244 5.90 -27.53 8.42
N PHE A 245 5.27 -26.70 7.59
CA PHE A 245 4.77 -27.07 6.29
C PHE A 245 5.70 -26.54 5.20
N LYS A 246 5.98 -27.38 4.21
CA LYS A 246 6.83 -27.03 3.08
C LYS A 246 6.01 -26.90 1.80
N PHE A 247 6.14 -25.77 1.15
CA PHE A 247 5.48 -25.51 -0.12
C PHE A 247 6.48 -24.89 -1.09
N HIS A 248 6.38 -25.26 -2.36
CA HIS A 248 7.15 -24.64 -3.40
C HIS A 248 6.37 -23.47 -4.01
N HIS A 249 7.03 -22.34 -4.20
CA HIS A 249 6.39 -21.11 -4.70
C HIS A 249 5.63 -21.30 -6.01
N LYS A 250 6.08 -22.15 -6.90
CA LYS A 250 5.40 -22.45 -8.16
C LYS A 250 4.01 -23.08 -8.03
N HIS A 251 3.59 -23.40 -6.82
CA HIS A 251 2.24 -23.88 -6.52
C HIS A 251 1.27 -22.77 -6.14
N PHE A 252 1.77 -21.55 -6.10
CA PHE A 252 0.97 -20.38 -5.77
C PHE A 252 0.68 -19.56 -7.06
#